data_7af06c70d3152d0d324e2c38aff9d1c0
#
_entry.id   7af06c70d3152d0d324e2c38aff9d1c0
#
_cell.length_a   1.000
_cell.length_b   1.000
_cell.length_c   1.000
_cell.angle_alpha   90.00
_cell.angle_beta   90.00
_cell.angle_gamma   90.00
#
_symmetry.space_group_name_H-M   'P 1'
#
loop_
_entity.id
_entity.type
_entity.pdbx_description
1 polymer ?
#
loop_
_entity_poly.entity_id
_entity_poly.type
_entity_poly.pdbx_seq_one_letter_code
_entity_poly.pdbx_strand_id
1 'polypeptide(L)'
;MKKVTKDLEKLGIVNVIQIYRNLTPAELVEHALKRGEGTLSSSGALVVTTGKYTGRSPKDKYIVDTAGIHEKIAWGNVNKPIEKEKFDSIYNKLIAYLQNREIFIFDGMAGADPACRKKFRIINERASQNLFIHQLLIRPTEEELKDYGHADFTVIAAPGFKCNAKIDGINSSAAIIIDYEAKVGIICGTEYSGEIKKSVFSIMNFVMPEMDVLPMHCSANMDPNTGQTAIFFGLSGTGKTTLSTDPNRKLIGDDEHGWSDHSIFNFEGGCYAKCINLDPEHEPDIYNAIKFGSLVENVVMNPSTREFDFYDKSLTENTRVGYPINHIKNAQIPGIGGIPNVVIFLTADAFGVLPPVSRLSRDAAIYHFVTGFTSKLAGTERGITEPQPTFSTCFGEPFMPLDPSVYAEMLGKKIDLHNTKVFLINTGWSGGPYGVGNRMNLTYTRAMVTAALNGDLDEVEYRHDDIFNLEIPQYCPNVPSELLNPVDTWANKEAYEAAAKKLAKMFRENFEIKYPNMPEHIVNAGPSHFE
;
A
#
# COMPACT_ATOMS: atom_id res chain seq x y z
N MET A 1 -0.08 -10.52 31.74
CA MET A 1 -0.72 -9.33 32.36
C MET A 1 0.29 -8.43 33.08
N LYS A 2 0.99 -8.81 34.15
CA LYS A 2 1.91 -7.91 34.93
C LYS A 2 2.94 -7.14 34.08
N LYS A 3 3.52 -7.75 33.03
CA LYS A 3 4.48 -7.06 32.12
C LYS A 3 3.77 -6.01 31.25
N VAL A 4 2.60 -6.33 30.71
CA VAL A 4 1.80 -5.40 29.89
C VAL A 4 1.38 -4.19 30.70
N THR A 5 0.91 -4.39 31.96
CA THR A 5 0.54 -3.28 32.85
C THR A 5 1.72 -2.32 33.08
N LYS A 6 2.93 -2.85 33.31
CA LYS A 6 4.14 -2.01 33.46
C LYS A 6 4.49 -1.21 32.19
N ASP A 7 4.27 -1.80 31.01
CA ASP A 7 4.51 -1.09 29.76
C ASP A 7 3.48 0.01 29.51
N LEU A 8 2.21 -0.24 29.89
CA LEU A 8 1.16 0.78 29.85
C LEU A 8 1.45 1.93 30.83
N GLU A 9 1.93 1.61 32.03
CA GLU A 9 2.36 2.63 33.02
C GLU A 9 3.49 3.52 32.46
N LYS A 10 4.46 2.95 31.74
CA LYS A 10 5.53 3.73 31.07
C LYS A 10 5.00 4.66 29.99
N LEU A 11 3.90 4.28 29.33
CA LEU A 11 3.18 5.11 28.37
C LEU A 11 2.25 6.12 29.06
N GLY A 12 2.17 6.13 30.39
CA GLY A 12 1.25 6.96 31.17
C GLY A 12 -0.20 6.46 31.16
N ILE A 13 -0.48 5.29 30.58
CA ILE A 13 -1.83 4.69 30.55
C ILE A 13 -2.08 4.00 31.88
N VAL A 14 -2.83 4.68 32.73
CA VAL A 14 -3.21 4.24 34.08
C VAL A 14 -4.71 4.38 34.25
N ASN A 15 -5.26 3.75 35.31
CA ASN A 15 -6.68 3.87 35.68
C ASN A 15 -7.67 3.51 34.56
N VAL A 16 -7.33 2.54 33.70
CA VAL A 16 -8.28 1.98 32.74
C VAL A 16 -9.23 1.02 33.43
N ILE A 17 -10.48 0.94 32.97
CA ILE A 17 -11.49 0.05 33.57
C ILE A 17 -11.12 -1.41 33.34
N GLN A 18 -10.75 -1.74 32.09
CA GLN A 18 -10.45 -3.10 31.69
C GLN A 18 -9.45 -3.11 30.55
N ILE A 19 -8.53 -4.06 30.57
CA ILE A 19 -7.57 -4.33 29.51
C ILE A 19 -7.91 -5.68 28.89
N TYR A 20 -8.26 -5.67 27.60
CA TYR A 20 -8.42 -6.86 26.79
C TYR A 20 -7.17 -7.02 25.92
N ARG A 21 -6.53 -8.19 25.96
CA ARG A 21 -5.28 -8.42 25.23
C ARG A 21 -5.38 -9.65 24.34
N ASN A 22 -5.12 -9.48 23.06
CA ASN A 22 -5.10 -10.53 22.04
C ASN A 22 -6.37 -11.42 22.09
N LEU A 23 -7.54 -10.77 22.20
CA LEU A 23 -8.80 -11.48 22.10
C LEU A 23 -8.93 -12.17 20.74
N THR A 24 -9.66 -13.26 20.71
CA THR A 24 -10.01 -13.96 19.48
C THR A 24 -10.96 -13.12 18.62
N PRO A 25 -11.05 -13.36 17.31
CA PRO A 25 -12.03 -12.68 16.44
C PRO A 25 -13.47 -12.80 16.95
N ALA A 26 -13.86 -13.95 17.53
CA ALA A 26 -15.20 -14.14 18.08
C ALA A 26 -15.46 -13.20 19.27
N GLU A 27 -14.54 -13.13 20.23
CA GLU A 27 -14.66 -12.24 21.37
C GLU A 27 -14.68 -10.77 20.94
N LEU A 28 -13.83 -10.38 19.96
CA LEU A 28 -13.82 -9.01 19.44
C LEU A 28 -15.12 -8.64 18.75
N VAL A 29 -15.72 -9.56 17.98
CA VAL A 29 -17.05 -9.37 17.38
C VAL A 29 -18.12 -9.22 18.45
N GLU A 30 -18.13 -10.06 19.48
CA GLU A 30 -19.09 -9.95 20.60
C GLU A 30 -18.97 -8.61 21.32
N HIS A 31 -17.74 -8.16 21.59
CA HIS A 31 -17.49 -6.84 22.19
C HIS A 31 -17.96 -5.70 21.28
N ALA A 32 -17.66 -5.76 19.97
CA ALA A 32 -18.08 -4.74 19.02
C ALA A 32 -19.62 -4.64 18.94
N LEU A 33 -20.31 -5.76 18.86
CA LEU A 33 -21.79 -5.81 18.82
C LEU A 33 -22.39 -5.27 20.13
N LYS A 34 -21.90 -5.72 21.29
CA LYS A 34 -22.35 -5.28 22.61
C LYS A 34 -22.16 -3.78 22.82
N ARG A 35 -21.10 -3.22 22.25
CA ARG A 35 -20.77 -1.79 22.36
C ARG A 35 -21.44 -0.93 21.26
N GLY A 36 -22.23 -1.57 20.37
CA GLY A 36 -22.90 -0.87 19.27
C GLY A 36 -21.94 -0.30 18.21
N GLU A 37 -20.73 -0.89 18.07
CA GLU A 37 -19.74 -0.43 17.10
C GLU A 37 -20.06 -0.86 15.66
N GLY A 38 -20.90 -1.88 15.48
CA GLY A 38 -21.29 -2.41 14.17
C GLY A 38 -22.39 -3.45 14.25
N THR A 39 -22.66 -4.09 13.11
CA THR A 39 -23.65 -5.15 12.95
C THR A 39 -23.08 -6.30 12.12
N LEU A 40 -23.72 -7.48 12.15
CA LEU A 40 -23.31 -8.61 11.30
C LEU A 40 -24.06 -8.59 9.97
N SER A 41 -23.34 -8.94 8.90
CA SER A 41 -23.91 -9.27 7.59
C SER A 41 -24.50 -10.69 7.56
N SER A 42 -25.18 -11.05 6.47
CA SER A 42 -25.66 -12.42 6.20
C SER A 42 -24.53 -13.44 6.13
N SER A 43 -23.32 -13.02 5.70
CA SER A 43 -22.11 -13.86 5.68
C SER A 43 -21.39 -13.94 7.03
N GLY A 44 -21.85 -13.21 8.05
CA GLY A 44 -21.25 -13.15 9.38
C GLY A 44 -20.08 -12.17 9.51
N ALA A 45 -19.75 -11.39 8.50
CA ALA A 45 -18.75 -10.33 8.60
C ALA A 45 -19.24 -9.18 9.48
N LEU A 46 -18.37 -8.60 10.29
CA LEU A 46 -18.69 -7.40 11.07
C LEU A 46 -18.70 -6.18 10.15
N VAL A 47 -19.78 -5.41 10.16
CA VAL A 47 -19.98 -4.22 9.32
C VAL A 47 -20.00 -2.99 10.19
N VAL A 48 -19.14 -2.03 9.88
CA VAL A 48 -19.03 -0.75 10.60
C VAL A 48 -19.09 0.42 9.63
N THR A 49 -19.47 1.59 10.13
CA THR A 49 -19.32 2.87 9.44
C THR A 49 -18.27 3.70 10.14
N THR A 50 -17.45 4.42 9.39
CA THR A 50 -16.32 5.20 9.93
C THR A 50 -16.61 6.70 10.04
N GLY A 51 -17.88 7.08 9.99
CA GLY A 51 -18.36 8.44 10.18
C GLY A 51 -17.81 9.43 9.15
N LYS A 52 -17.29 10.55 9.63
CA LYS A 52 -16.79 11.65 8.77
C LYS A 52 -15.59 11.22 7.90
N TYR A 53 -14.74 10.35 8.42
CA TYR A 53 -13.51 9.94 7.75
C TYR A 53 -13.70 8.53 7.16
N THR A 54 -14.07 8.49 5.89
CA THR A 54 -14.26 7.22 5.15
C THR A 54 -13.01 6.78 4.40
N GLY A 55 -11.88 7.44 4.63
CA GLY A 55 -10.60 7.17 4.02
C GLY A 55 -9.49 7.84 4.80
N ARG A 56 -8.24 7.71 4.33
CA ARG A 56 -7.07 8.34 4.95
C ARG A 56 -7.17 9.87 4.91
N SER A 57 -6.54 10.49 5.89
CA SER A 57 -6.44 11.95 6.04
C SER A 57 -4.98 12.42 5.89
N PRO A 58 -4.42 12.49 4.67
CA PRO A 58 -3.00 12.85 4.47
C PRO A 58 -2.64 14.24 5.02
N LYS A 59 -3.63 15.15 5.08
CA LYS A 59 -3.43 16.50 5.63
C LYS A 59 -3.28 16.53 7.15
N ASP A 60 -3.70 15.46 7.83
CA ASP A 60 -3.69 15.31 9.28
C ASP A 60 -2.56 14.39 9.77
N LYS A 61 -1.65 13.99 8.86
CA LYS A 61 -0.47 13.19 9.17
C LYS A 61 0.72 14.09 9.49
N TYR A 62 1.42 13.76 10.60
CA TYR A 62 2.62 14.48 11.09
C TYR A 62 3.68 13.51 11.58
N ILE A 63 4.93 13.96 11.55
CA ILE A 63 6.08 13.29 12.16
C ILE A 63 6.65 14.24 13.20
N VAL A 64 6.94 13.72 14.41
CA VAL A 64 7.55 14.53 15.46
C VAL A 64 8.96 14.89 15.06
N ASP A 65 9.25 16.18 15.01
CA ASP A 65 10.57 16.69 14.66
C ASP A 65 11.45 16.73 15.93
N THR A 66 12.43 15.84 15.97
CA THR A 66 13.43 15.75 17.03
C THR A 66 14.84 15.76 16.44
N ALA A 67 15.83 16.14 17.23
CA ALA A 67 17.22 16.23 16.77
C ALA A 67 17.76 14.91 16.19
N GLY A 68 17.34 13.77 16.74
CA GLY A 68 17.77 12.45 16.26
C GLY A 68 17.11 11.98 14.97
N ILE A 69 16.03 12.65 14.56
CA ILE A 69 15.18 12.25 13.41
C ILE A 69 15.25 13.29 12.28
N HIS A 70 15.48 14.56 12.59
CA HIS A 70 15.38 15.69 11.65
C HIS A 70 16.10 15.42 10.32
N GLU A 71 17.36 15.04 10.37
CA GLU A 71 18.19 14.82 9.18
C GLU A 71 17.83 13.56 8.37
N LYS A 72 17.02 12.65 8.95
CA LYS A 72 16.64 11.40 8.30
C LYS A 72 15.36 11.54 7.46
N ILE A 73 14.51 12.52 7.76
CA ILE A 73 13.19 12.64 7.17
C ILE A 73 13.21 13.53 5.92
N ALA A 74 12.59 13.07 4.85
CA ALA A 74 12.29 13.88 3.68
C ALA A 74 11.10 14.82 3.98
N TRP A 75 11.39 15.93 4.65
CA TRP A 75 10.38 16.92 5.03
C TRP A 75 9.72 17.59 3.83
N GLY A 76 8.42 17.85 3.92
CA GLY A 76 7.66 18.51 2.86
C GLY A 76 6.16 18.39 3.05
N ASN A 77 5.42 18.48 1.94
CA ASN A 77 3.96 18.44 1.96
C ASN A 77 3.39 17.09 2.45
N VAL A 78 4.14 16.01 2.32
CA VAL A 78 3.75 14.65 2.71
C VAL A 78 4.20 14.35 4.14
N ASN A 79 5.46 14.57 4.46
CA ASN A 79 6.03 14.37 5.78
C ASN A 79 6.10 15.73 6.49
N LYS A 80 5.04 16.08 7.19
CA LYS A 80 4.92 17.37 7.88
C LYS A 80 5.50 17.28 9.28
N PRO A 81 6.36 18.21 9.68
CA PRO A 81 6.88 18.26 11.04
C PRO A 81 5.79 18.70 12.03
N ILE A 82 5.87 18.16 13.24
CA ILE A 82 5.21 18.70 14.44
C ILE A 82 6.24 18.81 15.56
N GLU A 83 6.24 19.95 16.23
CA GLU A 83 7.13 20.19 17.37
C GLU A 83 6.86 19.20 18.50
N LYS A 84 7.94 18.77 19.19
CA LYS A 84 7.85 17.77 20.28
C LYS A 84 6.89 18.23 21.38
N GLU A 85 6.91 19.49 21.78
CA GLU A 85 6.06 20.07 22.81
C GLU A 85 4.57 20.00 22.43
N LYS A 86 4.25 20.23 21.15
CA LYS A 86 2.87 20.10 20.66
C LYS A 86 2.41 18.65 20.68
N PHE A 87 3.28 17.74 20.22
CA PHE A 87 3.01 16.31 20.32
C PHE A 87 2.77 15.89 21.78
N ASP A 88 3.64 16.26 22.71
CA ASP A 88 3.52 15.92 24.12
C ASP A 88 2.22 16.46 24.73
N SER A 89 1.80 17.66 24.35
CA SER A 89 0.52 18.22 24.76
C SER A 89 -0.66 17.38 24.28
N ILE A 90 -0.68 16.98 22.98
CA ILE A 90 -1.73 16.13 22.42
C ILE A 90 -1.70 14.74 23.07
N TYR A 91 -0.52 14.16 23.22
CA TYR A 91 -0.30 12.86 23.84
C TYR A 91 -0.85 12.81 25.27
N ASN A 92 -0.50 13.80 26.10
CA ASN A 92 -0.97 13.87 27.49
C ASN A 92 -2.51 13.99 27.58
N LYS A 93 -3.15 14.75 26.66
CA LYS A 93 -4.61 14.82 26.57
C LYS A 93 -5.22 13.47 26.17
N LEU A 94 -4.59 12.77 25.21
CA LEU A 94 -5.01 11.43 24.78
C LEU A 94 -4.93 10.44 25.95
N ILE A 95 -3.82 10.44 26.69
CA ILE A 95 -3.66 9.55 27.87
C ILE A 95 -4.68 9.87 28.96
N ALA A 96 -4.94 11.15 29.22
CA ALA A 96 -6.00 11.56 30.13
C ALA A 96 -7.39 11.11 29.66
N TYR A 97 -7.65 11.16 28.35
CA TYR A 97 -8.90 10.68 27.77
C TYR A 97 -9.10 9.17 27.95
N LEU A 98 -8.04 8.37 27.88
CA LEU A 98 -8.11 6.90 28.00
C LEU A 98 -8.38 6.43 29.45
N GLN A 99 -8.23 7.29 30.47
CA GLN A 99 -8.58 6.94 31.84
C GLN A 99 -10.07 6.62 31.96
N ASN A 100 -10.41 5.66 32.81
CA ASN A 100 -11.77 5.17 33.02
C ASN A 100 -12.45 4.62 31.74
N ARG A 101 -11.65 4.09 30.79
CA ARG A 101 -12.11 3.42 29.58
C ARG A 101 -11.64 1.98 29.52
N GLU A 102 -12.35 1.17 28.75
CA GLU A 102 -11.87 -0.14 28.32
C GLU A 102 -10.91 0.07 27.15
N ILE A 103 -9.83 -0.71 27.11
CA ILE A 103 -8.87 -0.71 26.00
C ILE A 103 -8.64 -2.11 25.48
N PHE A 104 -8.46 -2.22 24.16
CA PHE A 104 -8.16 -3.46 23.46
C PHE A 104 -6.72 -3.40 22.96
N ILE A 105 -5.92 -4.40 23.32
CA ILE A 105 -4.51 -4.49 22.95
C ILE A 105 -4.33 -5.68 22.01
N PHE A 106 -3.73 -5.42 20.88
CA PHE A 106 -3.19 -6.44 20.01
C PHE A 106 -1.66 -6.34 20.03
N ASP A 107 -1.01 -7.34 20.62
CA ASP A 107 0.43 -7.57 20.51
C ASP A 107 0.64 -8.48 19.29
N GLY A 108 1.14 -7.92 18.21
CA GLY A 108 1.34 -8.59 16.93
C GLY A 108 2.66 -8.23 16.28
N MET A 109 2.84 -8.65 15.06
CA MET A 109 4.12 -8.47 14.36
C MET A 109 3.88 -7.99 12.93
N ALA A 110 4.81 -7.17 12.43
CA ALA A 110 4.94 -6.86 11.02
C ALA A 110 6.22 -7.51 10.46
N GLY A 111 6.10 -8.21 9.34
CA GLY A 111 7.16 -8.99 8.72
C GLY A 111 7.01 -10.50 8.93
N ALA A 112 6.69 -11.23 7.85
CA ALA A 112 6.56 -12.68 7.89
C ALA A 112 7.90 -13.37 8.15
N ASP A 113 9.02 -12.80 7.66
CA ASP A 113 10.36 -13.32 7.91
C ASP A 113 10.79 -13.03 9.36
N PRO A 114 11.01 -14.06 10.19
CA PRO A 114 11.42 -13.90 11.58
C PRO A 114 12.70 -13.08 11.77
N ALA A 115 13.63 -13.10 10.80
CA ALA A 115 14.89 -12.36 10.88
C ALA A 115 14.70 -10.83 10.75
N CYS A 116 13.63 -10.43 10.08
CA CYS A 116 13.34 -9.02 9.78
C CYS A 116 12.10 -8.47 10.51
N ARG A 117 11.44 -9.32 11.28
CA ARG A 117 10.17 -9.04 11.96
C ARG A 117 10.30 -7.97 13.03
N LYS A 118 9.28 -7.09 13.13
CA LYS A 118 9.13 -6.10 14.20
C LYS A 118 7.90 -6.36 15.03
N LYS A 119 8.00 -6.17 16.35
CA LYS A 119 6.90 -6.33 17.31
C LYS A 119 6.14 -5.01 17.44
N PHE A 120 4.83 -5.08 17.24
CA PHE A 120 3.93 -3.94 17.36
C PHE A 120 2.89 -4.16 18.46
N ARG A 121 2.76 -3.21 19.36
CA ARG A 121 1.62 -3.13 20.28
C ARG A 121 0.63 -2.12 19.76
N ILE A 122 -0.56 -2.57 19.42
CA ILE A 122 -1.64 -1.71 18.97
C ILE A 122 -2.67 -1.61 20.09
N ILE A 123 -2.93 -0.39 20.55
CA ILE A 123 -3.89 -0.09 21.62
C ILE A 123 -5.07 0.61 20.98
N ASN A 124 -6.25 0.01 21.06
CA ASN A 124 -7.47 0.52 20.46
C ASN A 124 -8.51 0.86 21.53
N GLU A 125 -9.22 1.96 21.32
CA GLU A 125 -10.44 2.28 22.05
C GLU A 125 -11.61 1.37 21.64
N ARG A 126 -11.63 0.91 20.37
CA ARG A 126 -12.71 0.11 19.80
C ARG A 126 -12.31 -1.33 19.56
N ALA A 127 -13.22 -2.26 19.87
CA ALA A 127 -13.06 -3.69 19.58
C ALA A 127 -13.01 -3.97 18.07
N SER A 128 -13.81 -3.25 17.27
CA SER A 128 -13.83 -3.37 15.81
C SER A 128 -12.49 -3.01 15.16
N GLN A 129 -11.83 -1.94 15.61
CA GLN A 129 -10.48 -1.60 15.14
C GLN A 129 -9.42 -2.61 15.61
N ASN A 130 -9.61 -3.21 16.80
CA ASN A 130 -8.73 -4.28 17.24
C ASN A 130 -8.95 -5.57 16.45
N LEU A 131 -10.19 -5.90 16.05
CA LEU A 131 -10.48 -6.98 15.10
C LEU A 131 -9.77 -6.71 13.77
N PHE A 132 -9.87 -5.51 13.23
CA PHE A 132 -9.19 -5.14 11.99
C PHE A 132 -7.70 -5.43 12.06
N ILE A 133 -7.02 -4.91 13.09
CA ILE A 133 -5.57 -5.07 13.17
C ILE A 133 -5.14 -6.50 13.52
N HIS A 134 -5.97 -7.24 14.26
CA HIS A 134 -5.79 -8.68 14.48
C HIS A 134 -5.81 -9.46 13.16
N GLN A 135 -6.62 -9.03 12.18
CA GLN A 135 -6.67 -9.69 10.87
C GLN A 135 -5.52 -9.24 9.96
N LEU A 136 -5.07 -8.00 10.09
CA LEU A 136 -4.07 -7.42 9.20
C LEU A 136 -2.63 -7.70 9.58
N LEU A 137 -2.28 -7.66 10.87
CA LEU A 137 -0.93 -7.97 11.31
C LEU A 137 -0.72 -9.48 11.50
N ILE A 138 0.54 -9.87 11.58
CA ILE A 138 0.90 -11.27 11.86
C ILE A 138 0.60 -11.57 13.33
N ARG A 139 -0.22 -12.57 13.51
CA ARG A 139 -0.65 -13.06 14.83
C ARG A 139 0.47 -13.89 15.45
N PRO A 140 0.88 -13.59 16.68
CA PRO A 140 1.83 -14.43 17.41
C PRO A 140 1.19 -15.78 17.75
N THR A 141 1.99 -16.81 17.82
CA THR A 141 1.61 -18.07 18.49
C THR A 141 1.44 -17.84 19.99
N GLU A 142 0.82 -18.79 20.69
CA GLU A 142 0.70 -18.70 22.15
C GLU A 142 2.05 -18.62 22.86
N GLU A 143 3.07 -19.30 22.33
CA GLU A 143 4.44 -19.30 22.85
C GLU A 143 5.10 -17.94 22.63
N GLU A 144 5.04 -17.42 21.40
CA GLU A 144 5.54 -16.07 21.08
C GLU A 144 4.84 -15.00 21.92
N LEU A 145 3.55 -15.17 22.20
CA LEU A 145 2.79 -14.21 23.04
C LEU A 145 3.21 -14.27 24.52
N LYS A 146 3.58 -15.46 25.05
CA LYS A 146 4.13 -15.58 26.43
C LYS A 146 5.46 -14.85 26.56
N ASP A 147 6.31 -14.95 25.52
CA ASP A 147 7.64 -14.34 25.46
C ASP A 147 7.70 -13.03 24.67
N TYR A 148 6.54 -12.43 24.43
CA TYR A 148 6.43 -11.22 23.59
C TYR A 148 7.34 -10.08 24.07
N GLY A 149 7.42 -9.88 25.39
CA GLY A 149 8.26 -8.84 26.01
C GLY A 149 7.78 -7.43 25.68
N HIS A 150 8.74 -6.56 25.31
CA HIS A 150 8.44 -5.20 24.89
C HIS A 150 8.17 -5.15 23.38
N ALA A 151 7.26 -4.28 22.97
CA ALA A 151 7.07 -3.96 21.56
C ALA A 151 8.21 -3.05 21.05
N ASP A 152 8.57 -3.21 19.76
CA ASP A 152 9.50 -2.30 19.09
C ASP A 152 8.84 -0.95 18.86
N PHE A 153 7.53 -0.95 18.56
CA PHE A 153 6.69 0.25 18.42
C PHE A 153 5.32 0.05 19.04
N THR A 154 4.75 1.13 19.57
CA THR A 154 3.37 1.18 20.05
C THR A 154 2.55 2.15 19.21
N VAL A 155 1.35 1.75 18.79
CA VAL A 155 0.37 2.63 18.13
C VAL A 155 -0.89 2.69 18.96
N ILE A 156 -1.35 3.90 19.30
CA ILE A 156 -2.56 4.14 20.11
C ILE A 156 -3.62 4.76 19.19
N ALA A 157 -4.73 4.07 18.97
CA ALA A 157 -5.85 4.54 18.17
C ALA A 157 -7.08 4.80 19.04
N ALA A 158 -7.43 6.07 19.17
CA ALA A 158 -8.58 6.52 19.97
C ALA A 158 -9.47 7.45 19.14
N PRO A 159 -10.39 6.91 18.35
CA PRO A 159 -11.26 7.68 17.46
C PRO A 159 -12.21 8.63 18.20
N GLY A 160 -12.56 8.35 19.43
CA GLY A 160 -13.38 9.21 20.27
C GLY A 160 -12.64 10.44 20.81
N PHE A 161 -11.30 10.40 20.91
CA PHE A 161 -10.50 11.56 21.25
C PHE A 161 -10.33 12.46 20.04
N LYS A 162 -10.94 13.65 20.07
CA LYS A 162 -10.87 14.65 19.00
C LYS A 162 -9.96 15.80 19.40
N CYS A 163 -8.98 16.07 18.58
CA CYS A 163 -8.09 17.20 18.74
C CYS A 163 -8.82 18.53 18.48
N ASN A 164 -8.28 19.61 19.02
CA ASN A 164 -8.72 20.97 18.71
C ASN A 164 -7.69 21.64 17.79
N ALA A 165 -8.04 21.79 16.52
CA ALA A 165 -7.13 22.32 15.49
C ALA A 165 -6.42 23.63 15.88
N LYS A 166 -7.14 24.57 16.52
CA LYS A 166 -6.58 25.87 16.93
C LYS A 166 -5.64 25.76 18.14
N ILE A 167 -6.02 24.95 19.15
CA ILE A 167 -5.25 24.81 20.40
C ILE A 167 -4.02 23.92 20.15
N ASP A 168 -4.21 22.84 19.40
CA ASP A 168 -3.18 21.82 19.16
C ASP A 168 -2.26 22.19 17.97
N GLY A 169 -2.60 23.24 17.20
CA GLY A 169 -1.80 23.71 16.08
C GLY A 169 -1.74 22.73 14.90
N ILE A 170 -2.83 22.00 14.67
CA ILE A 170 -2.96 20.97 13.62
C ILE A 170 -4.09 21.29 12.65
N ASN A 171 -4.22 20.53 11.56
CA ASN A 171 -5.14 20.83 10.46
C ASN A 171 -6.63 20.63 10.80
N SER A 172 -6.97 19.61 11.59
CA SER A 172 -8.37 19.25 11.86
C SER A 172 -8.57 18.62 13.25
N SER A 173 -9.74 18.03 13.50
CA SER A 173 -10.01 17.26 14.73
C SER A 173 -9.41 15.85 14.71
N ALA A 174 -8.86 15.40 13.59
CA ALA A 174 -8.11 14.17 13.48
C ALA A 174 -6.61 14.47 13.48
N ALA A 175 -5.82 13.55 13.99
CA ALA A 175 -4.37 13.61 13.95
C ALA A 175 -3.78 12.20 13.88
N ILE A 176 -2.86 12.00 12.95
CA ILE A 176 -2.03 10.80 12.82
C ILE A 176 -0.59 11.27 13.00
N ILE A 177 0.00 10.98 14.16
CA ILE A 177 1.32 11.49 14.53
C ILE A 177 2.24 10.33 14.89
N ILE A 178 3.42 10.29 14.29
CA ILE A 178 4.44 9.28 14.58
C ILE A 178 5.66 9.96 15.19
N ASP A 179 6.05 9.52 16.38
CA ASP A 179 7.33 9.82 17.02
C ASP A 179 8.25 8.61 16.85
N TYR A 180 9.18 8.71 15.90
CA TYR A 180 10.11 7.62 15.59
C TYR A 180 11.16 7.43 16.70
N GLU A 181 11.54 8.49 17.40
CA GLU A 181 12.51 8.43 18.49
C GLU A 181 11.91 7.80 19.75
N ALA A 182 10.70 8.23 20.13
CA ALA A 182 9.96 7.64 21.23
C ALA A 182 9.31 6.29 20.87
N LYS A 183 9.32 5.90 19.58
CA LYS A 183 8.70 4.65 19.06
C LYS A 183 7.20 4.54 19.37
N VAL A 184 6.50 5.65 19.24
CA VAL A 184 5.07 5.76 19.51
C VAL A 184 4.36 6.45 18.35
N GLY A 185 3.24 5.88 17.91
CA GLY A 185 2.28 6.51 17.01
C GLY A 185 0.95 6.76 17.71
N ILE A 186 0.30 7.87 17.39
CA ILE A 186 -1.06 8.14 17.87
C ILE A 186 -1.99 8.42 16.69
N ILE A 187 -3.21 7.92 16.76
CA ILE A 187 -4.27 8.10 15.77
C ILE A 187 -5.52 8.57 16.51
N CYS A 188 -5.88 9.82 16.30
CA CYS A 188 -6.94 10.50 17.01
C CYS A 188 -8.05 10.94 16.07
N GLY A 189 -9.31 10.92 16.51
CA GLY A 189 -10.44 11.55 15.85
C GLY A 189 -10.94 10.90 14.55
N THR A 190 -10.37 9.77 14.12
CA THR A 190 -10.80 8.99 12.95
C THR A 190 -11.10 7.55 13.30
N GLU A 191 -12.21 7.06 12.77
CA GLU A 191 -12.62 5.65 12.93
C GLU A 191 -12.10 4.75 11.79
N TYR A 192 -11.55 5.35 10.72
CA TYR A 192 -11.05 4.62 9.56
C TYR A 192 -9.81 3.78 9.92
N SER A 193 -9.97 2.46 9.91
CA SER A 193 -8.94 1.52 10.38
C SER A 193 -7.69 1.50 9.50
N GLY A 194 -7.82 1.91 8.23
CA GLY A 194 -6.69 2.03 7.31
C GLY A 194 -5.57 2.97 7.77
N GLU A 195 -5.85 3.92 8.69
CA GLU A 195 -4.80 4.75 9.29
C GLU A 195 -3.87 3.94 10.21
N ILE A 196 -4.39 2.94 10.93
CA ILE A 196 -3.56 2.06 11.78
C ILE A 196 -2.62 1.23 10.90
N LYS A 197 -3.16 0.58 9.86
CA LYS A 197 -2.39 -0.19 8.88
C LYS A 197 -1.26 0.66 8.28
N LYS A 198 -1.60 1.85 7.76
CA LYS A 198 -0.63 2.70 7.06
C LYS A 198 0.36 3.40 7.99
N SER A 199 0.03 3.58 9.26
CA SER A 199 1.00 4.01 10.28
C SER A 199 2.06 2.94 10.53
N VAL A 200 1.66 1.67 10.66
CA VAL A 200 2.59 0.53 10.76
C VAL A 200 3.47 0.46 9.51
N PHE A 201 2.89 0.59 8.32
CA PHE A 201 3.67 0.59 7.08
C PHE A 201 4.67 1.75 7.01
N SER A 202 4.28 2.98 7.40
CA SER A 202 5.20 4.11 7.47
C SER A 202 6.35 3.86 8.45
N ILE A 203 6.09 3.19 9.57
CA ILE A 203 7.12 2.80 10.54
C ILE A 203 8.06 1.75 9.91
N MET A 204 7.52 0.74 9.22
CA MET A 204 8.33 -0.25 8.52
C MET A 204 9.21 0.38 7.43
N ASN A 205 8.69 1.38 6.69
CA ASN A 205 9.46 2.13 5.70
C ASN A 205 10.61 2.95 6.32
N PHE A 206 10.52 3.29 7.60
CA PHE A 206 11.58 3.97 8.34
C PHE A 206 12.63 3.01 8.88
N VAL A 207 12.22 1.86 9.44
CA VAL A 207 13.13 0.97 10.20
C VAL A 207 13.78 -0.12 9.34
N MET A 208 13.14 -0.54 8.25
CA MET A 208 13.65 -1.64 7.41
C MET A 208 14.95 -1.30 6.68
N PRO A 209 15.16 -0.07 6.17
CA PRO A 209 16.43 0.30 5.54
C PRO A 209 17.65 0.18 6.47
N GLU A 210 17.50 0.36 7.77
CA GLU A 210 18.58 0.16 8.76
C GLU A 210 19.00 -1.33 8.89
N MET A 211 18.21 -2.25 8.32
CA MET A 211 18.47 -3.70 8.28
C MET A 211 18.81 -4.20 6.87
N ASP A 212 19.11 -3.34 5.92
CA ASP A 212 19.30 -3.65 4.50
C ASP A 212 18.09 -4.35 3.85
N VAL A 213 16.89 -4.12 4.37
CA VAL A 213 15.64 -4.59 3.81
C VAL A 213 14.94 -3.46 3.07
N LEU A 214 14.70 -3.62 1.76
CA LEU A 214 13.93 -2.66 0.97
C LEU A 214 12.44 -2.81 1.28
N PRO A 215 11.80 -1.83 1.94
CA PRO A 215 10.36 -1.83 2.12
C PRO A 215 9.68 -1.34 0.86
N MET A 216 8.54 -1.95 0.48
CA MET A 216 7.89 -1.73 -0.80
C MET A 216 6.37 -1.71 -0.68
N HIS A 217 5.76 -0.73 -1.34
CA HIS A 217 4.32 -0.71 -1.60
C HIS A 217 4.05 -1.48 -2.90
N CYS A 218 3.97 -2.79 -2.79
CA CYS A 218 3.82 -3.70 -3.91
C CYS A 218 3.02 -4.94 -3.51
N SER A 219 2.45 -5.65 -4.46
CA SER A 219 1.99 -7.03 -4.28
C SER A 219 3.07 -8.02 -4.70
N ALA A 220 2.97 -9.27 -4.22
CA ALA A 220 3.91 -10.31 -4.55
C ALA A 220 3.23 -11.66 -4.69
N ASN A 221 3.70 -12.47 -5.64
CA ASN A 221 3.27 -13.84 -5.83
C ASN A 221 4.43 -14.78 -6.16
N MET A 222 4.17 -16.06 -6.11
CA MET A 222 5.18 -17.10 -6.33
C MET A 222 4.58 -18.25 -7.15
N ASP A 223 5.35 -18.76 -8.10
CA ASP A 223 5.02 -20.02 -8.79
C ASP A 223 5.20 -21.20 -7.81
N PRO A 224 4.15 -22.02 -7.58
CA PRO A 224 4.21 -23.10 -6.62
C PRO A 224 5.13 -24.25 -7.04
N ASN A 225 5.47 -24.38 -8.33
CA ASN A 225 6.26 -25.49 -8.86
C ASN A 225 7.75 -25.13 -8.91
N THR A 226 8.08 -23.89 -9.33
CA THR A 226 9.46 -23.46 -9.52
C THR A 226 10.00 -22.63 -8.37
N GLY A 227 9.12 -22.06 -7.53
CA GLY A 227 9.49 -21.10 -6.49
C GLY A 227 9.81 -19.69 -7.03
N GLN A 228 9.70 -19.46 -8.33
CA GLN A 228 9.96 -18.16 -8.93
C GLN A 228 8.99 -17.10 -8.39
N THR A 229 9.56 -16.03 -7.86
CA THR A 229 8.82 -14.94 -7.20
C THR A 229 8.79 -13.71 -8.08
N ALA A 230 7.66 -13.03 -8.07
CA ALA A 230 7.46 -11.76 -8.76
C ALA A 230 6.86 -10.72 -7.82
N ILE A 231 7.26 -9.46 -8.02
CA ILE A 231 6.70 -8.31 -7.32
C ILE A 231 6.10 -7.32 -8.31
N PHE A 232 4.99 -6.70 -7.89
CA PHE A 232 4.19 -5.80 -8.73
C PHE A 232 4.01 -4.47 -8.01
N PHE A 233 4.65 -3.44 -8.51
CA PHE A 233 4.38 -2.07 -8.09
C PHE A 233 3.26 -1.47 -8.92
N GLY A 234 2.53 -0.55 -8.33
CA GLY A 234 1.49 0.18 -9.05
C GLY A 234 0.56 0.91 -8.11
N LEU A 235 0.04 2.02 -8.55
CA LEU A 235 -0.94 2.81 -7.81
C LEU A 235 -2.36 2.26 -7.98
N SER A 236 -3.31 2.84 -7.26
CA SER A 236 -4.72 2.45 -7.39
C SER A 236 -5.21 2.59 -8.84
N GLY A 237 -5.86 1.55 -9.37
CA GLY A 237 -6.41 1.53 -10.72
C GLY A 237 -5.46 1.02 -11.81
N THR A 238 -4.19 0.72 -11.51
CA THR A 238 -3.24 0.13 -12.47
C THR A 238 -3.43 -1.37 -12.67
N GLY A 239 -4.26 -2.02 -11.84
CA GLY A 239 -4.49 -3.47 -11.92
C GLY A 239 -3.55 -4.31 -11.03
N LYS A 240 -2.85 -3.69 -10.06
CA LYS A 240 -1.92 -4.38 -9.15
C LYS A 240 -2.52 -5.67 -8.57
N THR A 241 -3.66 -5.58 -7.88
CA THR A 241 -4.33 -6.73 -7.28
C THR A 241 -4.78 -7.75 -8.33
N THR A 242 -5.43 -7.30 -9.41
CA THR A 242 -5.95 -8.17 -10.48
C THR A 242 -4.86 -8.95 -11.20
N LEU A 243 -3.67 -8.36 -11.39
CA LEU A 243 -2.56 -8.98 -12.12
C LEU A 243 -1.66 -9.83 -11.22
N SER A 244 -1.56 -9.49 -9.94
CA SER A 244 -0.80 -10.30 -8.98
C SER A 244 -1.60 -11.51 -8.46
N THR A 245 -2.93 -11.48 -8.56
CA THR A 245 -3.81 -12.59 -8.22
C THR A 245 -3.98 -13.48 -9.44
N ASP A 246 -3.13 -14.49 -9.58
CA ASP A 246 -3.17 -15.51 -10.63
C ASP A 246 -3.58 -16.84 -10.00
N PRO A 247 -4.58 -17.56 -10.53
CA PRO A 247 -5.02 -18.85 -9.97
C PRO A 247 -3.92 -19.91 -9.99
N ASN A 248 -2.91 -19.77 -10.84
CA ASN A 248 -1.77 -20.69 -10.96
C ASN A 248 -0.59 -20.31 -10.07
N ARG A 249 -0.64 -19.17 -9.39
CA ARG A 249 0.43 -18.67 -8.53
C ARG A 249 -0.07 -18.48 -7.10
N LYS A 250 0.80 -18.62 -6.12
CA LYS A 250 0.47 -18.37 -4.71
C LYS A 250 0.65 -16.90 -4.38
N LEU A 251 -0.35 -16.26 -3.78
CA LEU A 251 -0.26 -14.90 -3.28
C LEU A 251 0.59 -14.85 -2.01
N ILE A 252 1.70 -14.11 -2.04
CA ILE A 252 2.51 -13.81 -0.85
C ILE A 252 1.86 -12.68 -0.06
N GLY A 253 1.43 -11.63 -0.75
CA GLY A 253 0.66 -10.51 -0.21
C GLY A 253 0.23 -9.53 -1.30
N ASP A 254 -0.75 -8.69 -0.96
CA ASP A 254 -1.40 -7.81 -1.93
C ASP A 254 -0.90 -6.35 -1.91
N ASP A 255 -0.16 -5.91 -0.86
CA ASP A 255 0.07 -4.48 -0.69
C ASP A 255 1.46 -4.07 -0.12
N GLU A 256 2.00 -4.75 0.91
CA GLU A 256 3.16 -4.26 1.68
C GLU A 256 4.19 -5.37 1.91
N HIS A 257 5.40 -5.20 1.40
CA HIS A 257 6.46 -6.21 1.45
C HIS A 257 7.82 -5.63 1.83
N GLY A 258 8.68 -6.50 2.35
CA GLY A 258 10.11 -6.27 2.51
C GLY A 258 10.92 -7.19 1.61
N TRP A 259 11.99 -6.66 0.99
CA TRP A 259 12.95 -7.43 0.20
C TRP A 259 14.31 -7.43 0.90
N SER A 260 14.64 -8.55 1.54
CA SER A 260 15.96 -8.80 2.16
C SER A 260 16.95 -9.37 1.13
N ASP A 261 18.15 -9.71 1.55
CA ASP A 261 19.11 -10.40 0.68
C ASP A 261 18.74 -11.87 0.39
N HIS A 262 17.76 -12.40 1.12
CA HIS A 262 17.43 -13.84 1.07
C HIS A 262 16.00 -14.13 0.66
N SER A 263 15.10 -13.19 0.83
CA SER A 263 13.67 -13.39 0.62
C SER A 263 12.91 -12.10 0.33
N ILE A 264 11.74 -12.27 -0.27
CA ILE A 264 10.66 -11.29 -0.15
C ILE A 264 9.66 -11.79 0.90
N PHE A 265 9.15 -10.89 1.71
CA PHE A 265 8.18 -11.27 2.73
C PHE A 265 7.11 -10.19 2.92
N ASN A 266 5.90 -10.64 3.18
CA ASN A 266 4.78 -9.77 3.50
C ASN A 266 4.97 -9.15 4.88
N PHE A 267 4.70 -7.84 5.02
CA PHE A 267 4.64 -7.20 6.32
C PHE A 267 3.38 -7.59 7.10
N GLU A 268 2.34 -8.01 6.39
CA GLU A 268 1.02 -8.26 6.91
C GLU A 268 0.68 -9.76 6.99
N GLY A 269 -0.29 -10.08 7.83
CA GLY A 269 -0.91 -11.41 7.93
C GLY A 269 -2.33 -11.44 7.37
N GLY A 270 -2.74 -10.42 6.63
CA GLY A 270 -4.06 -10.26 6.04
C GLY A 270 -4.06 -9.32 4.86
N CYS A 271 -5.25 -9.02 4.35
CA CYS A 271 -5.49 -8.14 3.21
C CYS A 271 -6.53 -7.06 3.55
N TYR A 272 -6.43 -5.91 2.89
CA TYR A 272 -7.38 -4.81 3.03
C TYR A 272 -7.82 -4.31 1.66
N ALA A 273 -8.86 -4.95 1.13
CA ALA A 273 -9.31 -4.76 -0.24
C ALA A 273 -10.41 -3.70 -0.38
N LYS A 274 -10.55 -3.11 -1.57
CA LYS A 274 -11.71 -2.31 -1.96
C LYS A 274 -12.91 -3.22 -2.23
N CYS A 275 -14.11 -2.73 -1.87
CA CYS A 275 -15.38 -3.42 -2.13
C CYS A 275 -16.28 -2.70 -3.11
N ILE A 276 -15.94 -1.47 -3.52
CA ILE A 276 -16.76 -0.75 -4.49
C ILE A 276 -16.76 -1.47 -5.84
N ASN A 277 -17.94 -1.72 -6.38
CA ASN A 277 -18.18 -2.51 -7.59
C ASN A 277 -17.62 -3.94 -7.51
N LEU A 278 -17.50 -4.51 -6.32
CA LEU A 278 -17.01 -5.87 -6.13
C LEU A 278 -17.97 -6.86 -6.80
N ASP A 279 -17.43 -7.66 -7.69
CA ASP A 279 -18.17 -8.64 -8.47
C ASP A 279 -17.62 -10.05 -8.21
N PRO A 280 -18.49 -11.04 -7.85
CA PRO A 280 -18.04 -12.39 -7.53
C PRO A 280 -17.43 -13.16 -8.72
N GLU A 281 -17.75 -12.78 -9.95
CA GLU A 281 -17.20 -13.41 -11.15
C GLU A 281 -15.80 -12.86 -11.48
N HIS A 282 -15.56 -11.57 -11.22
CA HIS A 282 -14.31 -10.90 -11.53
C HIS A 282 -13.29 -10.97 -10.39
N GLU A 283 -13.75 -10.91 -9.13
CA GLU A 283 -12.91 -10.90 -7.92
C GLU A 283 -13.39 -11.93 -6.87
N PRO A 284 -13.48 -13.22 -7.25
CA PRO A 284 -14.07 -14.27 -6.40
C PRO A 284 -13.31 -14.45 -5.06
N ASP A 285 -12.00 -14.24 -5.03
CA ASP A 285 -11.20 -14.41 -3.82
C ASP A 285 -11.58 -13.37 -2.76
N ILE A 286 -11.73 -12.09 -3.15
CA ILE A 286 -12.13 -11.01 -2.24
C ILE A 286 -13.57 -11.25 -1.78
N TYR A 287 -14.48 -11.55 -2.71
CA TYR A 287 -15.89 -11.80 -2.40
C TYR A 287 -16.06 -12.94 -1.38
N ASN A 288 -15.39 -14.08 -1.61
CA ASN A 288 -15.45 -15.24 -0.73
C ASN A 288 -14.69 -15.05 0.61
N ALA A 289 -13.81 -14.05 0.69
CA ALA A 289 -13.14 -13.70 1.94
C ALA A 289 -14.04 -12.91 2.90
N ILE A 290 -15.19 -12.36 2.43
CA ILE A 290 -16.15 -11.60 3.24
C ILE A 290 -17.05 -12.56 4.02
N LYS A 291 -16.54 -13.02 5.15
CA LYS A 291 -17.22 -13.97 6.04
C LYS A 291 -16.87 -13.67 7.50
N PHE A 292 -17.34 -14.51 8.44
CA PHE A 292 -17.06 -14.33 9.86
C PHE A 292 -15.55 -14.11 10.11
N GLY A 293 -15.24 -13.12 10.95
CA GLY A 293 -13.88 -12.68 11.23
C GLY A 293 -13.38 -11.54 10.33
N SER A 294 -14.04 -11.24 9.20
CA SER A 294 -13.74 -10.06 8.40
C SER A 294 -14.39 -8.81 8.98
N LEU A 295 -13.74 -7.66 8.79
CA LEU A 295 -14.32 -6.34 9.06
C LEU A 295 -14.62 -5.63 7.74
N VAL A 296 -15.87 -5.22 7.55
CA VAL A 296 -16.33 -4.46 6.39
C VAL A 296 -16.58 -3.02 6.80
N GLU A 297 -15.97 -2.06 6.10
CA GLU A 297 -16.10 -0.64 6.38
C GLU A 297 -16.87 0.09 5.26
N ASN A 298 -17.90 0.80 5.66
CA ASN A 298 -18.69 1.74 4.84
C ASN A 298 -19.39 1.11 3.61
N VAL A 299 -19.57 -0.19 3.58
CA VAL A 299 -20.41 -0.84 2.56
C VAL A 299 -21.86 -0.74 3.00
N VAL A 300 -22.73 -0.30 2.09
CA VAL A 300 -24.17 -0.26 2.35
C VAL A 300 -24.71 -1.68 2.42
N MET A 301 -25.54 -1.94 3.41
CA MET A 301 -26.12 -3.24 3.66
C MET A 301 -27.64 -3.13 3.83
N ASN A 302 -28.40 -4.00 3.17
CA ASN A 302 -29.83 -4.07 3.36
C ASN A 302 -30.16 -4.46 4.81
N PRO A 303 -30.93 -3.65 5.56
CA PRO A 303 -31.17 -3.88 6.99
C PRO A 303 -31.98 -5.15 7.27
N SER A 304 -32.78 -5.64 6.32
CA SER A 304 -33.63 -6.82 6.49
C SER A 304 -32.93 -8.11 6.06
N THR A 305 -32.29 -8.13 4.87
CA THR A 305 -31.60 -9.33 4.35
C THR A 305 -30.17 -9.47 4.86
N ARG A 306 -29.58 -8.37 5.33
CA ARG A 306 -28.16 -8.29 5.74
C ARG A 306 -27.17 -8.56 4.60
N GLU A 307 -27.62 -8.38 3.36
CA GLU A 307 -26.80 -8.49 2.16
C GLU A 307 -26.19 -7.15 1.78
N PHE A 308 -24.99 -7.19 1.21
CA PHE A 308 -24.26 -6.00 0.78
C PHE A 308 -24.75 -5.48 -0.57
N ASP A 309 -24.78 -4.17 -0.71
CA ASP A 309 -24.83 -3.48 -2.00
C ASP A 309 -23.46 -2.85 -2.29
N PHE A 310 -22.63 -3.56 -3.05
CA PHE A 310 -21.29 -3.10 -3.41
C PHE A 310 -21.30 -2.00 -4.48
N TYR A 311 -22.44 -1.69 -5.08
CA TYR A 311 -22.59 -0.63 -6.09
C TYR A 311 -23.08 0.67 -5.47
N ASP A 312 -23.60 0.64 -4.25
CA ASP A 312 -24.07 1.84 -3.54
C ASP A 312 -22.87 2.67 -3.05
N LYS A 313 -22.82 3.93 -3.51
CA LYS A 313 -21.77 4.91 -3.21
C LYS A 313 -22.25 5.99 -2.22
N SER A 314 -23.43 5.84 -1.65
CA SER A 314 -24.06 6.88 -0.81
C SER A 314 -23.24 7.24 0.43
N LEU A 315 -22.52 6.28 1.01
CA LEU A 315 -21.60 6.53 2.13
C LEU A 315 -20.23 7.00 1.63
N THR A 316 -19.66 6.29 0.66
CA THR A 316 -18.34 6.59 0.08
C THR A 316 -18.05 5.65 -1.10
N GLU A 317 -17.17 6.08 -2.01
CA GLU A 317 -16.56 5.17 -2.99
C GLU A 317 -15.38 4.36 -2.41
N ASN A 318 -14.93 4.68 -1.21
CA ASN A 318 -13.81 3.99 -0.53
C ASN A 318 -14.34 2.94 0.47
N THR A 319 -15.23 2.08 0.01
CA THR A 319 -15.68 0.91 0.76
C THR A 319 -14.57 -0.12 0.86
N ARG A 320 -14.42 -0.79 2.02
CA ARG A 320 -13.29 -1.68 2.30
C ARG A 320 -13.70 -2.94 3.05
N VAL A 321 -12.88 -3.98 2.89
CA VAL A 321 -12.90 -5.17 3.76
C VAL A 321 -11.49 -5.54 4.21
N GLY A 322 -11.33 -5.76 5.51
CA GLY A 322 -10.14 -6.36 6.12
C GLY A 322 -10.40 -7.81 6.48
N TYR A 323 -9.50 -8.71 6.07
CA TYR A 323 -9.60 -10.15 6.34
C TYR A 323 -8.21 -10.79 6.46
N PRO A 324 -8.09 -11.93 7.18
CA PRO A 324 -6.81 -12.61 7.31
C PRO A 324 -6.44 -13.31 6.00
N ILE A 325 -5.15 -13.43 5.72
CA ILE A 325 -4.62 -13.99 4.46
C ILE A 325 -5.10 -15.42 4.19
N ASN A 326 -5.39 -16.20 5.23
CA ASN A 326 -5.89 -17.57 5.10
C ASN A 326 -7.35 -17.66 4.62
N HIS A 327 -8.05 -16.54 4.43
CA HIS A 327 -9.32 -16.51 3.70
C HIS A 327 -9.11 -16.65 2.18
N ILE A 328 -7.90 -16.39 1.69
CA ILE A 328 -7.52 -16.58 0.28
C ILE A 328 -7.01 -18.00 0.09
N LYS A 329 -7.63 -18.73 -0.84
CA LYS A 329 -7.34 -20.17 -1.07
C LYS A 329 -5.90 -20.42 -1.52
N ASN A 330 -5.37 -19.58 -2.39
CA ASN A 330 -4.03 -19.70 -2.96
C ASN A 330 -2.99 -18.82 -2.26
N ALA A 331 -3.19 -18.49 -0.98
CA ALA A 331 -2.20 -17.75 -0.22
C ALA A 331 -0.97 -18.60 0.12
N GLN A 332 0.21 -17.98 0.07
CA GLN A 332 1.45 -18.53 0.59
C GLN A 332 1.54 -18.27 2.09
N ILE A 333 1.56 -19.33 2.90
CA ILE A 333 1.64 -19.22 4.36
C ILE A 333 2.88 -20.02 4.83
N PRO A 334 3.79 -19.39 5.61
CA PRO A 334 3.82 -17.95 5.92
C PRO A 334 4.04 -17.11 4.67
N GLY A 335 3.74 -15.82 4.72
CA GLY A 335 3.87 -14.89 3.60
C GLY A 335 5.33 -14.61 3.22
N ILE A 336 6.08 -15.63 2.85
CA ILE A 336 7.51 -15.57 2.47
C ILE A 336 7.66 -16.23 1.10
N GLY A 337 8.37 -15.56 0.20
CA GLY A 337 8.81 -16.08 -1.08
C GLY A 337 10.34 -16.10 -1.17
N GLY A 338 10.86 -16.64 -2.28
CA GLY A 338 12.26 -16.53 -2.63
C GLY A 338 12.65 -15.10 -3.02
N ILE A 339 13.85 -14.95 -3.53
CA ILE A 339 14.30 -13.69 -4.13
C ILE A 339 13.47 -13.41 -5.38
N PRO A 340 13.00 -12.16 -5.58
CA PRO A 340 12.25 -11.80 -6.78
C PRO A 340 13.07 -12.01 -8.06
N ASN A 341 12.55 -12.84 -8.97
CA ASN A 341 13.14 -13.05 -10.29
C ASN A 341 12.74 -11.92 -11.24
N VAL A 342 11.52 -11.38 -11.05
CA VAL A 342 10.94 -10.35 -11.89
C VAL A 342 10.29 -9.26 -11.04
N VAL A 343 10.56 -8.01 -11.41
CA VAL A 343 9.87 -6.81 -10.92
C VAL A 343 9.01 -6.27 -12.05
N ILE A 344 7.75 -6.02 -11.76
CA ILE A 344 6.81 -5.40 -12.70
C ILE A 344 6.36 -4.05 -12.15
N PHE A 345 6.62 -2.99 -12.89
CA PHE A 345 6.02 -1.68 -12.66
C PHE A 345 4.76 -1.55 -13.51
N LEU A 346 3.62 -1.38 -12.84
CA LEU A 346 2.34 -1.17 -13.50
C LEU A 346 2.05 0.32 -13.59
N THR A 347 1.74 0.78 -14.77
CA THR A 347 1.25 2.14 -15.03
C THR A 347 -0.07 2.07 -15.80
N ALA A 348 -0.87 3.12 -15.72
CA ALA A 348 -2.05 3.32 -16.56
C ALA A 348 -1.89 4.66 -17.28
N ASP A 349 -1.34 4.64 -18.47
CA ASP A 349 -1.15 5.83 -19.28
C ASP A 349 -2.45 6.21 -19.99
N ALA A 350 -3.00 7.38 -19.64
CA ALA A 350 -4.19 7.94 -20.28
C ALA A 350 -3.88 8.82 -21.50
N PHE A 351 -2.59 9.05 -21.81
CA PHE A 351 -2.18 9.71 -23.05
C PHE A 351 -2.16 8.74 -24.21
N GLY A 352 -2.06 7.43 -23.96
CA GLY A 352 -2.05 6.37 -24.97
C GLY A 352 -0.74 6.28 -25.76
N VAL A 353 0.37 6.69 -25.17
CA VAL A 353 1.68 6.82 -25.84
C VAL A 353 2.75 5.90 -25.26
N LEU A 354 2.62 5.44 -24.01
CA LEU A 354 3.58 4.50 -23.44
C LEU A 354 3.41 3.10 -24.05
N PRO A 355 4.53 2.41 -24.32
CA PRO A 355 4.48 1.02 -24.76
C PRO A 355 3.72 0.12 -23.79
N PRO A 356 3.00 -0.89 -24.28
CA PRO A 356 2.25 -1.82 -23.43
C PRO A 356 3.17 -2.67 -22.55
N VAL A 357 4.38 -2.97 -23.00
CA VAL A 357 5.42 -3.65 -22.22
C VAL A 357 6.80 -3.14 -22.66
N SER A 358 7.69 -2.91 -21.67
CA SER A 358 9.08 -2.51 -21.91
C SER A 358 10.00 -3.19 -20.90
N ARG A 359 11.18 -3.60 -21.35
CA ARG A 359 12.25 -4.03 -20.46
C ARG A 359 13.01 -2.82 -19.97
N LEU A 360 13.30 -2.76 -18.70
CA LEU A 360 14.05 -1.66 -18.08
C LEU A 360 15.48 -2.10 -17.74
N SER A 361 16.44 -1.24 -18.09
CA SER A 361 17.78 -1.33 -17.52
C SER A 361 17.72 -1.02 -16.01
N ARG A 362 18.80 -1.30 -15.27
CA ARG A 362 18.89 -0.94 -13.86
C ARG A 362 18.57 0.53 -13.58
N ASP A 363 19.17 1.42 -14.34
CA ASP A 363 19.02 2.86 -14.16
C ASP A 363 17.61 3.36 -14.56
N ALA A 364 17.04 2.81 -15.63
CA ALA A 364 15.66 3.05 -16.02
C ALA A 364 14.67 2.50 -14.94
N ALA A 365 14.96 1.36 -14.33
CA ALA A 365 14.17 0.83 -13.23
C ALA A 365 14.17 1.78 -12.04
N ILE A 366 15.32 2.31 -11.65
CA ILE A 366 15.43 3.31 -10.58
C ILE A 366 14.66 4.58 -10.95
N TYR A 367 14.82 5.09 -12.19
CA TYR A 367 14.10 6.27 -12.66
C TYR A 367 12.59 6.10 -12.55
N HIS A 368 12.05 5.00 -13.08
CA HIS A 368 10.60 4.72 -13.03
C HIS A 368 10.10 4.42 -11.62
N PHE A 369 10.92 3.80 -10.78
CA PHE A 369 10.58 3.56 -9.37
C PHE A 369 10.41 4.86 -8.59
N VAL A 370 11.40 5.77 -8.64
CA VAL A 370 11.27 7.04 -7.91
C VAL A 370 10.21 7.95 -8.50
N THR A 371 9.97 7.87 -9.81
CA THR A 371 8.94 8.66 -10.47
C THR A 371 7.54 8.18 -10.13
N GLY A 372 7.29 6.87 -10.16
CA GLY A 372 6.01 6.25 -9.83
C GLY A 372 4.84 6.81 -10.61
N PHE A 373 4.97 6.88 -11.96
CA PHE A 373 3.96 7.46 -12.83
C PHE A 373 2.75 6.56 -13.03
N THR A 374 1.57 7.19 -13.04
CA THR A 374 0.31 6.64 -13.56
C THR A 374 -0.69 7.76 -13.84
N SER A 375 -1.79 7.45 -14.51
CA SER A 375 -2.97 8.33 -14.49
C SER A 375 -3.95 7.85 -13.43
N LYS A 376 -4.34 8.73 -12.52
CA LYS A 376 -5.45 8.47 -11.58
C LYS A 376 -6.73 8.34 -12.39
N LEU A 377 -7.38 7.20 -12.30
CA LEU A 377 -8.59 6.92 -13.04
C LEU A 377 -9.82 7.50 -12.33
N ALA A 378 -10.90 7.75 -13.08
CA ALA A 378 -12.19 8.14 -12.52
C ALA A 378 -12.64 7.12 -11.44
N GLY A 379 -13.15 7.64 -10.31
CA GLY A 379 -13.62 6.80 -9.20
C GLY A 379 -12.51 6.18 -8.32
N THR A 380 -11.21 6.46 -8.58
CA THR A 380 -10.11 6.00 -7.70
C THR A 380 -9.93 6.88 -6.47
N GLU A 381 -10.24 8.16 -6.59
CA GLU A 381 -10.25 9.15 -5.50
C GLU A 381 -11.44 10.10 -5.67
N ARG A 382 -11.90 10.68 -4.55
CA ARG A 382 -13.02 11.63 -4.56
C ARG A 382 -12.71 12.85 -5.43
N GLY A 383 -13.59 13.16 -6.39
CA GLY A 383 -13.47 14.31 -7.28
C GLY A 383 -12.68 14.07 -8.56
N ILE A 384 -12.18 12.87 -8.79
CA ILE A 384 -11.54 12.47 -10.05
C ILE A 384 -12.62 11.94 -10.99
N THR A 385 -13.00 12.74 -11.98
CA THR A 385 -14.01 12.41 -13.01
C THR A 385 -13.38 11.97 -14.33
N GLU A 386 -12.14 12.39 -14.59
CA GLU A 386 -11.35 12.04 -15.77
C GLU A 386 -9.93 11.65 -15.35
N PRO A 387 -9.23 10.81 -16.14
CA PRO A 387 -7.87 10.43 -15.83
C PRO A 387 -6.93 11.63 -15.71
N GLN A 388 -6.15 11.68 -14.64
CA GLN A 388 -5.18 12.74 -14.37
C GLN A 388 -3.79 12.15 -14.16
N PRO A 389 -2.74 12.66 -14.84
CA PRO A 389 -1.38 12.23 -14.63
C PRO A 389 -0.96 12.48 -13.18
N THR A 390 -0.29 11.51 -12.59
CA THR A 390 0.15 11.52 -11.20
C THR A 390 1.51 10.87 -11.09
N PHE A 391 2.34 11.45 -10.24
CA PHE A 391 3.66 10.96 -9.88
C PHE A 391 3.71 10.73 -8.37
N SER A 392 3.96 9.48 -7.96
CA SER A 392 4.01 9.10 -6.55
C SER A 392 5.33 8.39 -6.27
N THR A 393 6.23 9.06 -5.60
CA THR A 393 7.56 8.59 -5.27
C THR A 393 7.55 7.16 -4.75
N CYS A 394 8.36 6.28 -5.35
CA CYS A 394 8.49 4.86 -5.01
C CYS A 394 7.13 4.10 -5.00
N PHE A 395 6.14 4.56 -5.78
CA PHE A 395 4.75 4.07 -5.77
C PHE A 395 4.06 4.14 -4.39
N GLY A 396 4.66 4.83 -3.42
CA GLY A 396 4.22 4.86 -2.04
C GLY A 396 4.48 6.18 -1.31
N GLU A 397 4.60 7.30 -2.02
CA GLU A 397 4.99 8.62 -1.48
C GLU A 397 4.36 8.97 -0.11
N PRO A 398 3.06 8.75 0.14
CA PRO A 398 2.46 9.07 1.44
C PRO A 398 3.01 8.30 2.63
N PHE A 399 3.78 7.24 2.39
CA PHE A 399 4.26 6.31 3.42
C PHE A 399 5.78 6.27 3.55
N MET A 400 6.49 7.02 2.69
CA MET A 400 7.96 7.00 2.60
C MET A 400 8.55 8.15 3.42
N PRO A 401 9.06 7.91 4.65
CA PRO A 401 9.59 8.99 5.49
C PRO A 401 11.02 9.42 5.12
N LEU A 402 11.86 8.51 4.61
CA LEU A 402 13.26 8.81 4.28
C LEU A 402 13.39 9.46 2.91
N ASP A 403 14.57 10.00 2.62
CA ASP A 403 14.89 10.51 1.29
C ASP A 403 14.70 9.44 0.21
N PRO A 404 14.05 9.75 -0.92
CA PRO A 404 13.83 8.79 -2.00
C PRO A 404 15.10 8.12 -2.53
N SER A 405 16.24 8.78 -2.45
CA SER A 405 17.52 8.22 -2.86
C SER A 405 17.92 6.97 -2.07
N VAL A 406 17.52 6.88 -0.79
CA VAL A 406 17.77 5.70 0.05
C VAL A 406 17.10 4.46 -0.55
N TYR A 407 15.79 4.56 -0.86
CA TYR A 407 15.04 3.44 -1.44
C TYR A 407 15.48 3.13 -2.87
N ALA A 408 15.83 4.16 -3.64
CA ALA A 408 16.35 4.04 -5.00
C ALA A 408 17.66 3.25 -5.04
N GLU A 409 18.60 3.61 -4.17
CA GLU A 409 19.89 2.93 -4.02
C GLU A 409 19.70 1.47 -3.60
N MET A 410 18.82 1.22 -2.63
CA MET A 410 18.49 -0.14 -2.19
C MET A 410 17.92 -0.99 -3.33
N LEU A 411 16.97 -0.44 -4.12
CA LEU A 411 16.41 -1.15 -5.27
C LEU A 411 17.50 -1.49 -6.28
N GLY A 412 18.36 -0.53 -6.62
CA GLY A 412 19.48 -0.74 -7.54
C GLY A 412 20.42 -1.85 -7.06
N LYS A 413 20.81 -1.83 -5.78
CA LYS A 413 21.64 -2.88 -5.17
C LYS A 413 20.98 -4.27 -5.24
N LYS A 414 19.65 -4.37 -4.96
CA LYS A 414 18.92 -5.64 -5.03
C LYS A 414 18.83 -6.16 -6.47
N ILE A 415 18.57 -5.29 -7.44
CA ILE A 415 18.56 -5.67 -8.88
C ILE A 415 19.92 -6.23 -9.29
N ASP A 416 21.01 -5.54 -8.95
CA ASP A 416 22.37 -5.96 -9.31
C ASP A 416 22.76 -7.26 -8.63
N LEU A 417 22.53 -7.37 -7.31
CA LEU A 417 22.91 -8.54 -6.52
C LEU A 417 22.23 -9.83 -7.01
N HIS A 418 20.99 -9.72 -7.44
CA HIS A 418 20.15 -10.87 -7.78
C HIS A 418 19.89 -11.02 -9.28
N ASN A 419 20.44 -10.13 -10.11
CA ASN A 419 20.17 -10.10 -11.55
C ASN A 419 18.66 -10.13 -11.86
N THR A 420 17.88 -9.37 -11.08
CA THR A 420 16.42 -9.34 -11.18
C THR A 420 16.00 -8.57 -12.43
N LYS A 421 15.12 -9.17 -13.24
CA LYS A 421 14.58 -8.54 -14.44
C LYS A 421 13.49 -7.53 -14.09
N VAL A 422 13.46 -6.41 -14.78
CA VAL A 422 12.47 -5.35 -14.52
C VAL A 422 11.72 -5.02 -15.79
N PHE A 423 10.40 -5.00 -15.71
CA PHE A 423 9.52 -4.61 -16.80
C PHE A 423 8.57 -3.49 -16.38
N LEU A 424 8.32 -2.56 -17.28
CA LEU A 424 7.23 -1.60 -17.20
C LEU A 424 6.07 -2.12 -18.03
N ILE A 425 4.89 -2.28 -17.45
CA ILE A 425 3.67 -2.73 -18.13
C ILE A 425 2.61 -1.64 -18.02
N ASN A 426 2.16 -1.17 -19.19
CA ASN A 426 1.11 -0.18 -19.32
C ASN A 426 -0.26 -0.85 -19.45
N THR A 427 -1.13 -0.61 -18.50
CA THR A 427 -2.53 -1.07 -18.48
C THR A 427 -3.52 0.02 -18.89
N GLY A 428 -3.01 1.15 -19.41
CA GLY A 428 -3.75 2.34 -19.78
C GLY A 428 -4.40 2.24 -21.18
N TRP A 429 -4.24 3.26 -21.99
CA TRP A 429 -4.86 3.41 -23.29
C TRP A 429 -3.90 3.10 -24.44
N SER A 430 -4.46 2.72 -25.57
CA SER A 430 -3.78 2.49 -26.83
C SER A 430 -4.65 3.03 -27.98
N GLY A 431 -3.99 3.44 -29.08
CA GLY A 431 -4.68 3.99 -30.28
C GLY A 431 -5.19 5.42 -30.10
N GLY A 432 -4.79 6.09 -29.04
CA GLY A 432 -5.19 7.46 -28.71
C GLY A 432 -5.29 7.69 -27.21
N PRO A 433 -5.46 8.95 -26.75
CA PRO A 433 -5.67 9.28 -25.34
C PRO A 433 -7.05 8.84 -24.87
N TYR A 434 -7.28 8.95 -23.54
CA TYR A 434 -8.61 8.79 -22.96
C TYR A 434 -9.67 9.57 -23.76
N GLY A 435 -10.79 8.91 -24.05
CA GLY A 435 -11.89 9.46 -24.84
C GLY A 435 -11.73 9.29 -26.38
N VAL A 436 -10.55 8.88 -26.85
CA VAL A 436 -10.27 8.58 -28.27
C VAL A 436 -9.82 7.13 -28.43
N GLY A 437 -8.75 6.74 -27.75
CA GLY A 437 -8.25 5.37 -27.73
C GLY A 437 -9.07 4.44 -26.85
N ASN A 438 -8.66 3.17 -26.83
CA ASN A 438 -9.28 2.14 -26.00
C ASN A 438 -8.34 1.74 -24.86
N ARG A 439 -8.91 1.44 -23.70
CA ARG A 439 -8.11 0.87 -22.62
C ARG A 439 -7.58 -0.51 -23.03
N MET A 440 -6.33 -0.80 -22.65
CA MET A 440 -5.67 -2.07 -22.94
C MET A 440 -6.53 -3.25 -22.45
N ASN A 441 -6.72 -4.23 -23.31
CA ASN A 441 -7.47 -5.43 -22.97
C ASN A 441 -6.74 -6.22 -21.89
N LEU A 442 -7.48 -6.62 -20.85
CA LEU A 442 -6.92 -7.37 -19.72
C LEU A 442 -6.28 -8.70 -20.17
N THR A 443 -6.81 -9.34 -21.20
CA THR A 443 -6.24 -10.57 -21.78
C THR A 443 -4.82 -10.33 -22.29
N TYR A 444 -4.58 -9.24 -23.02
CA TYR A 444 -3.24 -8.88 -23.51
C TYR A 444 -2.31 -8.48 -22.37
N THR A 445 -2.83 -7.72 -21.38
CA THR A 445 -2.04 -7.36 -20.20
C THR A 445 -1.60 -8.61 -19.42
N ARG A 446 -2.49 -9.58 -19.23
CA ARG A 446 -2.14 -10.86 -18.60
C ARG A 446 -1.13 -11.66 -19.41
N ALA A 447 -1.26 -11.67 -20.76
CA ALA A 447 -0.30 -12.33 -21.64
C ALA A 447 1.11 -11.72 -21.50
N MET A 448 1.22 -10.38 -21.47
CA MET A 448 2.50 -9.68 -21.27
C MET A 448 3.11 -9.96 -19.89
N VAL A 449 2.29 -9.95 -18.82
CA VAL A 449 2.75 -10.33 -17.48
C VAL A 449 3.26 -11.78 -17.49
N THR A 450 2.49 -12.72 -18.04
CA THR A 450 2.87 -14.13 -18.12
C THR A 450 4.17 -14.31 -18.90
N ALA A 451 4.32 -13.65 -20.04
CA ALA A 451 5.54 -13.70 -20.85
C ALA A 451 6.78 -13.17 -20.08
N ALA A 452 6.62 -12.07 -19.34
CA ALA A 452 7.67 -11.53 -18.49
C ALA A 452 8.06 -12.50 -17.37
N LEU A 453 7.07 -13.14 -16.72
CA LEU A 453 7.29 -14.07 -15.62
C LEU A 453 7.93 -15.40 -16.06
N ASN A 454 7.55 -15.89 -17.25
CA ASN A 454 8.07 -17.14 -17.81
C ASN A 454 9.45 -16.99 -18.45
N GLY A 455 9.91 -15.74 -18.70
CA GLY A 455 11.14 -15.47 -19.43
C GLY A 455 10.98 -15.52 -20.96
N ASP A 456 9.74 -15.55 -21.47
CA ASP A 456 9.47 -15.55 -22.92
C ASP A 456 9.93 -14.26 -23.61
N LEU A 457 10.19 -13.20 -22.82
CA LEU A 457 10.72 -11.92 -23.30
C LEU A 457 12.25 -11.81 -23.21
N ASP A 458 12.97 -12.85 -22.79
CA ASP A 458 14.42 -12.77 -22.59
C ASP A 458 15.18 -12.79 -23.91
N GLU A 459 14.76 -13.64 -24.86
CA GLU A 459 15.45 -13.95 -26.12
C GLU A 459 14.82 -13.26 -27.33
N VAL A 460 13.83 -12.35 -27.13
CA VAL A 460 13.21 -11.61 -28.23
C VAL A 460 14.05 -10.41 -28.63
N GLU A 461 13.91 -9.98 -29.89
CA GLU A 461 14.50 -8.71 -30.34
C GLU A 461 13.77 -7.52 -29.72
N TYR A 462 14.53 -6.51 -29.34
CA TYR A 462 14.03 -5.26 -28.77
C TYR A 462 14.27 -4.11 -29.72
N ARG A 463 13.33 -3.15 -29.73
CA ARG A 463 13.49 -1.87 -30.39
C ARG A 463 13.58 -0.78 -29.31
N HIS A 464 14.51 0.15 -29.50
CA HIS A 464 14.63 1.33 -28.66
C HIS A 464 13.57 2.37 -29.02
N ASP A 465 12.92 2.95 -28.00
CA ASP A 465 12.06 4.12 -28.09
C ASP A 465 12.84 5.37 -27.68
N ASP A 466 13.05 6.27 -28.65
CA ASP A 466 13.89 7.45 -28.45
C ASP A 466 13.26 8.50 -27.52
N ILE A 467 11.93 8.56 -27.42
CA ILE A 467 11.23 9.58 -26.62
C ILE A 467 11.26 9.20 -25.14
N PHE A 468 10.88 7.98 -24.81
CA PHE A 468 10.79 7.51 -23.43
C PHE A 468 12.04 6.75 -22.95
N ASN A 469 13.01 6.51 -23.84
CA ASN A 469 14.23 5.76 -23.57
C ASN A 469 13.94 4.34 -23.03
N LEU A 470 13.05 3.63 -23.73
CA LEU A 470 12.54 2.32 -23.34
C LEU A 470 12.89 1.24 -24.39
N GLU A 471 13.14 0.01 -23.90
CA GLU A 471 13.36 -1.15 -24.75
C GLU A 471 12.02 -1.91 -24.94
N ILE A 472 11.49 -1.88 -26.17
CA ILE A 472 10.20 -2.47 -26.53
C ILE A 472 10.43 -3.82 -27.22
N PRO A 473 9.87 -4.94 -26.72
CA PRO A 473 9.98 -6.23 -27.41
C PRO A 473 9.20 -6.17 -28.73
N GLN A 474 9.78 -6.72 -29.80
CA GLN A 474 9.13 -6.77 -31.10
C GLN A 474 8.12 -7.92 -31.24
N TYR A 475 8.15 -8.84 -30.27
CA TYR A 475 7.23 -9.96 -30.15
C TYR A 475 6.89 -10.25 -28.69
N CYS A 476 5.63 -10.57 -28.44
CA CYS A 476 5.15 -11.09 -27.17
C CYS A 476 4.08 -12.17 -27.44
N PRO A 477 4.20 -13.37 -26.85
CA PRO A 477 3.21 -14.43 -27.04
C PRO A 477 1.78 -13.97 -26.72
N ASN A 478 0.83 -14.32 -27.57
CA ASN A 478 -0.60 -14.00 -27.43
C ASN A 478 -0.94 -12.50 -27.42
N VAL A 479 -0.03 -11.64 -27.88
CA VAL A 479 -0.25 -10.20 -28.06
C VAL A 479 -0.03 -9.85 -29.52
N PRO A 480 -0.98 -9.16 -30.19
CA PRO A 480 -0.76 -8.67 -31.56
C PRO A 480 0.44 -7.74 -31.63
N SER A 481 1.36 -7.99 -32.57
CA SER A 481 2.63 -7.25 -32.66
C SER A 481 2.43 -5.75 -32.93
N GLU A 482 1.36 -5.38 -33.61
CA GLU A 482 0.98 -3.98 -33.86
C GLU A 482 0.66 -3.20 -32.61
N LEU A 483 0.25 -3.89 -31.52
CA LEU A 483 -0.01 -3.25 -30.21
C LEU A 483 1.27 -2.91 -29.46
N LEU A 484 2.36 -3.64 -29.71
CA LEU A 484 3.62 -3.45 -28.98
C LEU A 484 4.26 -2.11 -29.25
N ASN A 485 4.03 -1.53 -30.44
CA ASN A 485 4.50 -0.22 -30.79
C ASN A 485 3.36 0.81 -30.78
N PRO A 486 3.28 1.70 -29.79
CA PRO A 486 2.14 2.62 -29.66
C PRO A 486 1.89 3.49 -30.89
N VAL A 487 2.95 3.97 -31.57
CA VAL A 487 2.80 4.82 -32.73
C VAL A 487 2.06 4.13 -33.87
N ASP A 488 2.13 2.80 -33.97
CA ASP A 488 1.46 2.04 -35.03
C ASP A 488 -0.05 1.90 -34.80
N THR A 489 -0.47 2.09 -33.56
CA THR A 489 -1.89 2.04 -33.16
C THR A 489 -2.63 3.37 -33.39
N TRP A 490 -1.92 4.48 -33.61
CA TRP A 490 -2.52 5.79 -33.79
C TRP A 490 -2.83 6.08 -35.27
N ALA A 491 -4.02 6.61 -35.53
CA ALA A 491 -4.41 7.05 -36.86
C ALA A 491 -3.61 8.27 -37.36
N ASN A 492 -3.19 9.15 -36.41
CA ASN A 492 -2.38 10.32 -36.72
C ASN A 492 -1.06 10.26 -35.93
N LYS A 493 0.06 10.06 -36.66
CA LYS A 493 1.39 9.93 -36.06
C LYS A 493 1.95 11.25 -35.50
N GLU A 494 1.59 12.39 -36.07
CA GLU A 494 1.98 13.70 -35.57
C GLU A 494 1.30 14.00 -34.23
N ALA A 495 0.02 13.61 -34.10
CA ALA A 495 -0.71 13.72 -32.83
C ALA A 495 -0.13 12.79 -31.77
N TYR A 496 0.31 11.58 -32.14
CA TYR A 496 1.06 10.69 -31.24
C TYR A 496 2.32 11.36 -30.73
N GLU A 497 3.17 11.87 -31.65
CA GLU A 497 4.44 12.48 -31.27
C GLU A 497 4.24 13.69 -30.35
N ALA A 498 3.27 14.55 -30.63
CA ALA A 498 2.94 15.68 -29.76
C ALA A 498 2.48 15.24 -28.35
N ALA A 499 1.67 14.19 -28.26
CA ALA A 499 1.21 13.65 -26.98
C ALA A 499 2.36 12.96 -26.22
N ALA A 500 3.24 12.23 -26.92
CA ALA A 500 4.40 11.58 -26.34
C ALA A 500 5.41 12.59 -25.79
N LYS A 501 5.76 13.62 -26.55
CA LYS A 501 6.62 14.72 -26.11
C LYS A 501 6.05 15.46 -24.90
N LYS A 502 4.73 15.69 -24.89
CA LYS A 502 4.05 16.29 -23.74
C LYS A 502 4.22 15.46 -22.47
N LEU A 503 4.01 14.14 -22.55
CA LEU A 503 4.18 13.26 -21.40
C LEU A 503 5.66 13.16 -20.98
N ALA A 504 6.57 13.03 -21.93
CA ALA A 504 8.01 13.00 -21.67
C ALA A 504 8.50 14.25 -20.93
N LYS A 505 8.01 15.43 -21.35
CA LYS A 505 8.28 16.69 -20.66
C LYS A 505 7.76 16.68 -19.21
N MET A 506 6.57 16.16 -18.96
CA MET A 506 6.02 16.05 -17.60
C MET A 506 6.86 15.14 -16.70
N PHE A 507 7.38 14.02 -17.24
CA PHE A 507 8.31 13.17 -16.52
C PHE A 507 9.57 13.94 -16.11
N ARG A 508 10.16 14.66 -17.05
CA ARG A 508 11.40 15.43 -16.84
C ARG A 508 11.20 16.52 -15.79
N GLU A 509 10.18 17.35 -15.96
CA GLU A 509 9.87 18.44 -15.02
C GLU A 509 9.62 17.91 -13.60
N ASN A 510 8.85 16.83 -13.47
CA ASN A 510 8.62 16.20 -12.16
C ASN A 510 9.93 15.70 -11.55
N PHE A 511 10.79 15.06 -12.36
CA PHE A 511 12.05 14.49 -11.88
C PHE A 511 13.02 15.58 -11.42
N GLU A 512 13.20 16.63 -12.19
CA GLU A 512 14.08 17.76 -11.88
C GLU A 512 13.64 18.51 -10.60
N ILE A 513 12.33 18.67 -10.41
CA ILE A 513 11.77 19.34 -9.23
C ILE A 513 11.91 18.47 -7.98
N LYS A 514 11.58 17.18 -8.08
CA LYS A 514 11.54 16.30 -6.90
C LYS A 514 12.88 15.69 -6.53
N TYR A 515 13.77 15.48 -7.51
CA TYR A 515 15.00 14.72 -7.31
C TYR A 515 16.24 15.44 -7.86
N PRO A 516 16.50 16.69 -7.45
CA PRO A 516 17.58 17.51 -8.03
C PRO A 516 18.99 16.95 -7.77
N ASN A 517 19.14 16.06 -6.79
CA ASN A 517 20.43 15.48 -6.38
C ASN A 517 20.62 14.03 -6.90
N MET A 518 19.73 13.53 -7.76
CA MET A 518 19.89 12.18 -8.31
C MET A 518 21.11 12.12 -9.25
N PRO A 519 21.84 11.00 -9.27
CA PRO A 519 23.00 10.81 -10.15
C PRO A 519 22.62 10.98 -11.63
N GLU A 520 23.52 11.59 -12.41
CA GLU A 520 23.29 11.91 -13.82
C GLU A 520 22.92 10.69 -14.67
N HIS A 521 23.51 9.51 -14.41
CA HIS A 521 23.17 8.29 -15.14
C HIS A 521 21.72 7.86 -14.92
N ILE A 522 21.14 8.10 -13.75
CA ILE A 522 19.71 7.86 -13.49
C ILE A 522 18.86 8.90 -14.21
N VAL A 523 19.24 10.17 -14.17
CA VAL A 523 18.54 11.25 -14.90
C VAL A 523 18.47 10.93 -16.39
N ASN A 524 19.59 10.48 -16.97
CA ASN A 524 19.73 10.16 -18.38
C ASN A 524 19.01 8.86 -18.80
N ALA A 525 18.60 8.02 -17.85
CA ALA A 525 17.81 6.83 -18.11
C ALA A 525 16.31 7.11 -18.30
N GLY A 526 15.86 8.34 -18.04
CA GLY A 526 14.48 8.79 -18.28
C GLY A 526 14.24 9.29 -19.69
N PRO A 527 13.03 9.83 -19.97
CA PRO A 527 12.66 10.41 -21.27
C PRO A 527 13.62 11.49 -21.73
N SER A 528 13.94 11.51 -23.02
CA SER A 528 14.94 12.40 -23.62
C SER A 528 14.34 13.31 -24.68
N HIS A 529 13.98 12.97 -25.82
CA HIS A 529 13.60 13.81 -26.95
C HIS A 529 12.19 14.43 -26.83
N PHE A 530 12.06 15.47 -26.02
CA PHE A 530 10.77 16.16 -25.77
C PHE A 530 10.73 17.63 -26.24
N GLU A 531 11.78 18.14 -26.92
CA GLU A 531 11.82 19.46 -27.56
C GLU A 531 11.13 19.47 -28.94
#